data_19f5790a2ea80580702b76dd052cb73f
#
_entry.id   19f5790a2ea80580702b76dd052cb73f
#
_cell.length_a   1.000
_cell.length_b   1.000
_cell.length_c   1.000
_cell.angle_alpha   90.00
_cell.angle_beta   90.00
_cell.angle_gamma   90.00
#
_symmetry.space_group_name_H-M   'P 1'
#
loop_
_entity.id
_entity.type
_entity.pdbx_description
1 polymer ?
#
loop_
_entity_poly.entity_id
_entity_poly.type
_entity_poly.pdbx_seq_one_letter_code
_entity_poly.pdbx_strand_id
1 'polypeptide(L)'
;MIDRRTFLKLSAGALVLTAAGALTGCGGTVIDKTSGVAKIGDVTFICAMPLLGGGVDRQLTYWTQFTIQNNSAEKIVIKPEDITCIFREADAEETLYFKRKELVAEPGRTAVYNGSQEFFLETKEKVPEKNGTGTSELRVRYNGKTAVFLYGNNGKNVTGSVE
;
A
#
# COMPACT_ATOMS: atom_id res chain seq x y z
N MET A 1 -25.90 26.63 -27.87
CA MET A 1 -26.65 25.47 -27.37
C MET A 1 -25.81 24.23 -27.62
N ILE A 2 -25.21 23.61 -26.57
CA ILE A 2 -24.33 22.43 -26.72
C ILE A 2 -25.23 21.21 -26.88
N ASP A 3 -25.08 20.47 -27.99
CA ASP A 3 -25.86 19.30 -28.30
C ASP A 3 -25.59 18.18 -27.23
N ARG A 4 -26.66 17.47 -26.82
CA ARG A 4 -26.60 16.36 -25.83
C ARG A 4 -25.57 15.28 -26.19
N ARG A 5 -25.30 15.07 -27.48
CA ARG A 5 -24.32 14.10 -27.96
C ARG A 5 -22.87 14.56 -27.73
N THR A 6 -22.62 15.88 -27.78
CA THR A 6 -21.32 16.48 -27.50
C THR A 6 -21.04 16.47 -26.00
N PHE A 7 -22.07 16.67 -25.17
CA PHE A 7 -21.95 16.56 -23.71
C PHE A 7 -21.61 15.14 -23.23
N LEU A 8 -22.22 14.11 -23.84
CA LEU A 8 -21.91 12.71 -23.52
C LEU A 8 -20.50 12.29 -23.97
N LYS A 9 -19.96 12.85 -25.04
CA LYS A 9 -18.58 12.59 -25.49
C LYS A 9 -17.55 13.28 -24.62
N LEU A 10 -17.85 14.46 -24.10
CA LEU A 10 -16.99 15.18 -23.14
C LEU A 10 -17.00 14.54 -21.75
N SER A 11 -18.14 13.96 -21.33
CA SER A 11 -18.24 13.28 -20.04
C SER A 11 -17.52 11.92 -20.01
N ALA A 12 -17.41 11.22 -21.15
CA ALA A 12 -16.69 9.96 -21.24
C ALA A 12 -15.14 10.11 -21.15
N GLY A 13 -14.61 11.28 -21.55
CA GLY A 13 -13.17 11.56 -21.43
C GLY A 13 -12.76 12.14 -20.07
N ALA A 14 -13.68 12.75 -19.32
CA ALA A 14 -13.40 13.35 -18.02
C ALA A 14 -13.54 12.37 -16.85
N LEU A 15 -14.18 11.22 -17.05
CA LEU A 15 -14.41 10.23 -15.99
C LEU A 15 -13.18 9.39 -15.61
N VAL A 16 -12.10 9.45 -16.39
CA VAL A 16 -10.85 8.72 -16.07
C VAL A 16 -9.98 9.47 -15.07
N LEU A 17 -10.17 10.77 -14.90
CA LEU A 17 -9.37 11.60 -13.98
C LEU A 17 -10.07 11.93 -12.64
N THR A 18 -11.37 11.68 -12.51
CA THR A 18 -12.12 11.97 -11.29
C THR A 18 -12.37 10.75 -10.39
N ALA A 19 -12.03 9.55 -10.84
CA ALA A 19 -12.08 8.35 -9.99
C ALA A 19 -11.01 8.35 -8.87
N ALA A 20 -10.05 9.25 -8.90
CA ALA A 20 -9.07 9.44 -7.81
C ALA A 20 -9.56 10.44 -6.73
N GLY A 21 -10.70 11.10 -6.92
CA GLY A 21 -11.12 12.20 -6.07
C GLY A 21 -12.46 12.06 -5.36
N ALA A 22 -13.18 10.95 -5.49
CA ALA A 22 -14.53 10.82 -4.95
C ALA A 22 -14.84 9.46 -4.32
N LEU A 23 -14.00 9.03 -3.38
CA LEU A 23 -14.35 7.96 -2.42
C LEU A 23 -14.29 8.52 -1.00
N THR A 24 -15.05 9.58 -0.75
CA THR A 24 -15.37 10.04 0.61
C THR A 24 -16.56 9.24 1.15
N GLY A 25 -16.38 7.94 1.33
CA GLY A 25 -17.17 7.16 2.27
C GLY A 25 -16.52 7.29 3.65
N CYS A 26 -17.27 7.37 4.71
CA CYS A 26 -16.82 7.47 6.10
C CYS A 26 -15.63 6.52 6.38
N GLY A 27 -14.45 7.07 6.62
CA GLY A 27 -13.20 6.33 6.73
C GLY A 27 -12.28 6.49 5.50
N GLY A 28 -12.40 7.59 4.74
CA GLY A 28 -11.72 7.80 3.47
C GLY A 28 -10.21 7.67 3.54
N THR A 29 -9.67 6.77 2.72
CA THR A 29 -8.25 6.73 2.39
C THR A 29 -7.89 8.05 1.72
N VAL A 30 -7.05 8.83 2.35
CA VAL A 30 -6.46 10.00 1.71
C VAL A 30 -5.41 9.49 0.73
N ILE A 31 -5.78 9.33 -0.53
CA ILE A 31 -4.79 9.18 -1.60
C ILE A 31 -4.25 10.58 -1.86
N ASP A 32 -3.20 10.92 -1.15
CA ASP A 32 -2.45 12.13 -1.44
C ASP A 32 -1.33 11.83 -2.44
N LYS A 33 -0.63 12.87 -2.87
CA LYS A 33 0.50 12.74 -3.82
C LYS A 33 1.69 11.95 -3.26
N THR A 34 1.63 11.56 -1.98
CA THR A 34 2.69 10.84 -1.28
C THR A 34 2.42 9.34 -1.18
N SER A 35 1.22 8.90 -1.58
CA SER A 35 0.82 7.48 -1.53
C SER A 35 1.27 6.73 -2.76
N GLY A 36 1.81 5.52 -2.56
CA GLY A 36 2.08 4.56 -3.64
C GLY A 36 0.81 3.80 -4.01
N VAL A 37 0.61 3.60 -5.30
CA VAL A 37 -0.55 2.87 -5.85
C VAL A 37 -0.08 1.77 -6.78
N ALA A 38 -0.59 0.56 -6.59
CA ALA A 38 -0.36 -0.59 -7.46
C ALA A 38 -1.70 -1.28 -7.78
N LYS A 39 -1.94 -1.60 -9.05
CA LYS A 39 -3.20 -2.21 -9.49
C LYS A 39 -2.95 -3.57 -10.13
N ILE A 40 -3.61 -4.62 -9.60
CA ILE A 40 -3.58 -5.98 -10.12
C ILE A 40 -5.02 -6.39 -10.49
N GLY A 41 -5.32 -6.42 -11.78
CA GLY A 41 -6.69 -6.66 -12.26
C GLY A 41 -7.65 -5.55 -11.76
N ASP A 42 -8.73 -5.95 -11.11
CA ASP A 42 -9.72 -5.04 -10.53
C ASP A 42 -9.44 -4.68 -9.07
N VAL A 43 -8.27 -5.05 -8.55
CA VAL A 43 -7.86 -4.74 -7.18
C VAL A 43 -6.78 -3.68 -7.18
N THR A 44 -7.00 -2.62 -6.41
CA THR A 44 -6.01 -1.55 -6.22
C THR A 44 -5.49 -1.58 -4.79
N PHE A 45 -4.18 -1.65 -4.65
CA PHE A 45 -3.46 -1.57 -3.39
C PHE A 45 -2.86 -0.17 -3.23
N ILE A 46 -2.97 0.41 -2.04
CA ILE A 46 -2.47 1.75 -1.75
C ILE A 46 -1.69 1.69 -0.43
N CYS A 47 -0.45 2.18 -0.46
CA CYS A 47 0.41 2.30 0.70
C CYS A 47 0.67 3.79 0.98
N ALA A 48 0.34 4.25 2.18
CA ALA A 48 0.48 5.64 2.59
C ALA A 48 1.15 5.74 3.96
N MET A 49 1.92 6.81 4.17
CA MET A 49 2.57 7.12 5.45
C MET A 49 3.35 5.93 6.06
N PRO A 50 4.28 5.32 5.33
CA PRO A 50 5.09 4.26 5.89
C PRO A 50 6.01 4.81 6.98
N LEU A 51 6.10 4.08 8.07
CA LEU A 51 6.97 4.39 9.20
C LEU A 51 7.82 3.18 9.53
N LEU A 52 9.10 3.43 9.72
CA LEU A 52 10.06 2.44 10.18
C LEU A 52 10.43 2.77 11.63
N GLY A 53 10.38 1.78 12.49
CA GLY A 53 10.75 1.89 13.89
C GLY A 53 11.82 0.86 14.25
N GLY A 54 12.62 1.16 15.23
CA GLY A 54 13.67 0.28 15.74
C GLY A 54 14.47 0.99 16.83
N GLY A 55 15.37 0.29 17.42
CA GLY A 55 16.27 0.82 18.44
C GLY A 55 17.38 -0.17 18.70
N VAL A 56 18.32 0.21 19.58
CA VAL A 56 19.43 -0.67 19.98
C VAL A 56 18.88 -2.00 20.49
N ASP A 57 19.39 -3.10 19.95
CA ASP A 57 19.01 -4.48 20.31
C ASP A 57 17.49 -4.76 20.26
N ARG A 58 16.79 -4.16 19.33
CA ARG A 58 15.35 -4.39 19.12
C ARG A 58 15.08 -4.93 17.71
N GLN A 59 13.90 -5.52 17.56
CA GLN A 59 13.40 -5.87 16.23
C GLN A 59 13.13 -4.59 15.44
N LEU A 60 13.50 -4.60 14.16
CA LEU A 60 13.09 -3.56 13.23
C LEU A 60 11.62 -3.74 12.92
N THR A 61 10.87 -2.66 12.95
CA THR A 61 9.42 -2.65 12.74
C THR A 61 9.04 -1.74 11.58
N TYR A 62 8.00 -2.10 10.86
CA TYR A 62 7.41 -1.32 9.78
C TYR A 62 5.90 -1.31 9.92
N TRP A 63 5.28 -0.17 9.78
CA TRP A 63 3.84 -0.01 9.71
C TRP A 63 3.45 1.09 8.73
N THR A 64 2.25 1.00 8.20
CA THR A 64 1.73 1.94 7.21
C THR A 64 0.20 2.00 7.29
N GLN A 65 -0.42 2.99 6.69
CA GLN A 65 -1.80 2.89 6.27
C GLN A 65 -1.83 2.12 4.94
N PHE A 66 -2.48 0.96 4.96
CA PHE A 66 -2.61 0.11 3.78
C PHE A 66 -4.07 -0.04 3.38
N THR A 67 -4.38 0.15 2.11
CA THR A 67 -5.75 0.09 1.60
C THR A 67 -5.86 -0.90 0.46
N ILE A 68 -6.93 -1.69 0.47
CA ILE A 68 -7.32 -2.59 -0.60
C ILE A 68 -8.66 -2.10 -1.14
N GLN A 69 -8.67 -1.58 -2.36
CA GLN A 69 -9.90 -1.28 -3.11
C GLN A 69 -10.23 -2.47 -3.99
N ASN A 70 -11.25 -3.22 -3.60
CA ASN A 70 -11.70 -4.40 -4.33
C ASN A 70 -12.87 -4.04 -5.24
N ASN A 71 -12.62 -3.85 -6.53
CA ASN A 71 -13.64 -3.60 -7.53
C ASN A 71 -14.08 -4.89 -8.26
N SER A 72 -13.60 -6.05 -7.80
CA SER A 72 -13.99 -7.36 -8.34
C SER A 72 -15.29 -7.88 -7.70
N ALA A 73 -15.84 -8.93 -8.28
CA ALA A 73 -16.99 -9.66 -7.74
C ALA A 73 -16.63 -10.68 -6.65
N GLU A 74 -15.33 -10.87 -6.39
CA GLU A 74 -14.83 -11.89 -5.46
C GLU A 74 -14.25 -11.23 -4.20
N LYS A 75 -14.34 -11.96 -3.09
CA LYS A 75 -13.69 -11.60 -1.83
C LYS A 75 -12.17 -11.74 -1.98
N ILE A 76 -11.43 -10.71 -1.60
CA ILE A 76 -9.97 -10.74 -1.58
C ILE A 76 -9.48 -11.13 -0.19
N VAL A 77 -8.55 -12.07 -0.16
CA VAL A 77 -7.86 -12.50 1.06
C VAL A 77 -6.36 -12.50 0.77
N ILE A 78 -5.60 -11.70 1.50
CA ILE A 78 -4.14 -11.66 1.46
C ILE A 78 -3.62 -12.28 2.75
N LYS A 79 -2.89 -13.38 2.63
CA LYS A 79 -2.36 -14.10 3.79
C LYS A 79 -1.10 -13.43 4.34
N PRO A 80 -0.76 -13.63 5.63
CA PRO A 80 0.45 -13.08 6.23
C PRO A 80 1.74 -13.41 5.46
N GLU A 81 1.86 -14.63 4.94
CA GLU A 81 3.03 -15.08 4.17
C GLU A 81 3.17 -14.42 2.79
N ASP A 82 2.12 -13.75 2.32
CA ASP A 82 2.13 -12.99 1.08
C ASP A 82 2.57 -11.53 1.25
N ILE A 83 2.86 -11.13 2.49
CA ILE A 83 3.22 -9.76 2.83
C ILE A 83 4.60 -9.76 3.48
N THR A 84 5.56 -9.08 2.84
CA THR A 84 6.92 -8.88 3.36
C THR A 84 7.38 -7.45 3.14
N CYS A 85 8.33 -6.98 3.93
CA CYS A 85 9.00 -5.72 3.67
C CYS A 85 10.52 -5.97 3.73
N ILE A 86 11.24 -5.48 2.73
CA ILE A 86 12.71 -5.54 2.69
C ILE A 86 13.21 -4.14 3.01
N PHE A 87 14.00 -4.02 4.06
CA PHE A 87 14.67 -2.78 4.41
C PHE A 87 16.15 -2.88 4.06
N ARG A 88 16.66 -1.86 3.37
CA ARG A 88 18.06 -1.76 2.96
C ARG A 88 18.67 -0.47 3.47
N GLU A 89 19.78 -0.59 4.20
CA GLU A 89 20.54 0.56 4.69
C GLU A 89 22.06 0.23 4.61
N ALA A 90 22.82 1.04 3.90
CA ALA A 90 24.21 0.77 3.55
C ALA A 90 24.37 -0.65 2.96
N ASP A 91 25.18 -1.51 3.57
CA ASP A 91 25.42 -2.89 3.13
C ASP A 91 24.52 -3.92 3.83
N ALA A 92 23.54 -3.46 4.63
CA ALA A 92 22.64 -4.33 5.37
C ALA A 92 21.29 -4.44 4.68
N GLU A 93 20.75 -5.66 4.62
CA GLU A 93 19.40 -5.96 4.19
C GLU A 93 18.67 -6.75 5.27
N GLU A 94 17.49 -6.32 5.63
CA GLU A 94 16.65 -6.96 6.64
C GLU A 94 15.29 -7.28 6.06
N THR A 95 14.77 -8.48 6.33
CA THR A 95 13.42 -8.86 5.92
C THR A 95 12.47 -8.80 7.12
N LEU A 96 11.39 -8.05 6.96
CA LEU A 96 10.32 -7.92 7.93
C LEU A 96 9.11 -8.72 7.46
N TYR A 97 8.47 -9.40 8.41
CA TYR A 97 7.35 -10.31 8.18
C TYR A 97 6.08 -9.77 8.82
N PHE A 98 4.98 -9.92 8.11
CA PHE A 98 3.68 -9.47 8.59
C PHE A 98 3.24 -10.25 9.85
N LYS A 99 2.79 -9.54 10.86
CA LYS A 99 2.51 -10.07 12.21
C LYS A 99 1.04 -9.98 12.61
N ARG A 100 0.17 -9.81 11.65
CA ARG A 100 -1.27 -9.75 11.89
C ARG A 100 -1.97 -10.90 11.17
N LYS A 101 -3.28 -10.94 11.32
CA LYS A 101 -4.14 -11.85 10.56
C LYS A 101 -4.16 -11.47 9.08
N GLU A 102 -4.76 -12.31 8.26
CA GLU A 102 -5.01 -12.02 6.86
C GLU A 102 -5.72 -10.67 6.66
N LEU A 103 -5.43 -10.03 5.54
CA LEU A 103 -6.15 -8.84 5.11
C LEU A 103 -7.31 -9.26 4.20
N VAL A 104 -8.47 -8.68 4.44
CA VAL A 104 -9.71 -9.07 3.75
C VAL A 104 -10.38 -7.84 3.13
N ALA A 105 -10.77 -7.92 1.87
CA ALA A 105 -11.60 -6.91 1.22
C ALA A 105 -12.80 -7.58 0.54
N GLU A 106 -14.01 -7.24 0.98
CA GLU A 106 -15.25 -7.77 0.42
C GLU A 106 -15.48 -7.24 -1.01
N PRO A 107 -16.26 -7.95 -1.85
CA PRO A 107 -16.58 -7.54 -3.21
C PRO A 107 -17.13 -6.12 -3.30
N GLY A 108 -16.59 -5.30 -4.21
CA GLY A 108 -17.01 -3.92 -4.39
C GLY A 108 -16.75 -3.00 -3.19
N ARG A 109 -15.88 -3.40 -2.25
CA ARG A 109 -15.60 -2.64 -1.02
C ARG A 109 -14.15 -2.20 -0.94
N THR A 110 -13.94 -1.17 -0.13
CA THR A 110 -12.62 -0.70 0.27
C THR A 110 -12.36 -1.11 1.71
N ALA A 111 -11.23 -1.78 1.94
CA ALA A 111 -10.73 -2.12 3.27
C ALA A 111 -9.51 -1.25 3.59
N VAL A 112 -9.49 -0.63 4.75
CA VAL A 112 -8.39 0.22 5.23
C VAL A 112 -7.81 -0.37 6.49
N TYR A 113 -6.49 -0.53 6.53
CA TYR A 113 -5.72 -1.08 7.64
C TYR A 113 -4.78 -0.01 8.16
N ASN A 114 -4.94 0.39 9.41
CA ASN A 114 -4.25 1.56 9.96
C ASN A 114 -3.15 1.18 10.95
N GLY A 115 -1.94 1.63 10.60
CA GLY A 115 -0.80 1.71 11.50
C GLY A 115 -0.44 0.39 12.18
N SER A 116 0.21 0.49 13.31
CA SER A 116 0.79 -0.65 14.04
C SER A 116 -0.22 -1.67 14.59
N GLN A 117 -1.48 -1.33 14.66
CA GLN A 117 -2.51 -2.25 15.16
C GLN A 117 -3.00 -3.23 14.11
N GLU A 118 -3.14 -2.78 12.86
CA GLU A 118 -3.74 -3.57 11.78
C GLU A 118 -2.76 -3.94 10.68
N PHE A 119 -1.77 -3.08 10.38
CA PHE A 119 -0.74 -3.34 9.38
C PHE A 119 0.65 -3.19 9.97
N PHE A 120 1.24 -4.30 10.41
CA PHE A 120 2.49 -4.31 11.16
C PHE A 120 3.40 -5.46 10.71
N LEU A 121 4.66 -5.14 10.43
CA LEU A 121 5.72 -6.10 10.13
C LEU A 121 6.89 -5.89 11.08
N GLU A 122 7.62 -6.99 11.37
CA GLU A 122 8.85 -6.94 12.14
C GLU A 122 9.85 -8.00 11.67
N THR A 123 11.13 -7.78 11.96
CA THR A 123 12.18 -8.80 11.77
C THR A 123 11.96 -9.98 12.72
N LYS A 124 12.47 -11.16 12.35
CA LYS A 124 12.44 -12.33 13.26
C LYS A 124 13.36 -12.14 14.44
N GLU A 125 14.55 -11.61 14.16
CA GLU A 125 15.60 -11.42 15.14
C GLU A 125 15.79 -9.93 15.45
N LYS A 126 16.45 -9.65 16.57
CA LYS A 126 16.91 -8.31 16.89
C LYS A 126 18.00 -7.90 15.90
N VAL A 127 18.01 -6.66 15.52
CA VAL A 127 18.99 -6.12 14.57
C VAL A 127 19.78 -5.00 15.21
N PRO A 128 21.00 -4.72 14.73
CA PRO A 128 21.75 -3.53 15.14
C PRO A 128 20.93 -2.26 14.88
N GLU A 129 21.23 -1.22 15.63
CA GLU A 129 20.61 0.07 15.45
C GLU A 129 20.74 0.56 14.00
N LYS A 130 19.65 1.01 13.43
CA LYS A 130 19.60 1.57 12.08
C LYS A 130 19.48 3.09 12.17
N ASN A 131 20.22 3.78 11.32
CA ASN A 131 20.21 5.25 11.27
C ASN A 131 18.92 5.81 10.62
N GLY A 132 18.08 4.92 10.11
CA GLY A 132 16.84 5.28 9.45
C GLY A 132 17.03 5.99 8.11
N THR A 133 18.20 5.89 7.48
CA THR A 133 18.51 6.51 6.17
C THR A 133 18.27 5.57 4.98
N GLY A 134 17.77 4.37 5.26
CA GLY A 134 17.59 3.32 4.28
C GLY A 134 16.35 3.47 3.41
N THR A 135 16.11 2.45 2.61
CA THR A 135 14.91 2.29 1.78
C THR A 135 14.10 1.10 2.26
N SER A 136 12.78 1.21 2.23
CA SER A 136 11.87 0.09 2.47
C SER A 136 11.12 -0.28 1.20
N GLU A 137 10.96 -1.58 0.97
CA GLU A 137 10.26 -2.18 -0.15
C GLU A 137 9.19 -3.13 0.40
N LEU A 138 7.96 -2.64 0.52
CA LEU A 138 6.83 -3.46 0.89
C LEU A 138 6.34 -4.25 -0.33
N ARG A 139 6.21 -5.55 -0.18
CA ARG A 139 5.78 -6.50 -1.22
C ARG A 139 4.51 -7.20 -0.78
N VAL A 140 3.50 -7.19 -1.63
CA VAL A 140 2.22 -7.88 -1.40
C VAL A 140 1.91 -8.75 -2.61
N ARG A 141 1.93 -10.07 -2.43
CA ARG A 141 1.61 -11.03 -3.49
C ARG A 141 0.10 -11.23 -3.57
N TYR A 142 -0.40 -11.17 -4.79
CA TYR A 142 -1.79 -11.41 -5.08
C TYR A 142 -1.95 -11.91 -6.53
N ASN A 143 -2.69 -13.00 -6.71
CA ASN A 143 -3.03 -13.56 -8.03
C ASN A 143 -1.82 -13.71 -8.97
N GLY A 144 -0.73 -14.31 -8.45
CA GLY A 144 0.49 -14.59 -9.21
C GLY A 144 1.34 -13.36 -9.54
N LYS A 145 0.99 -12.19 -9.05
CA LYS A 145 1.72 -10.92 -9.21
C LYS A 145 2.10 -10.34 -7.85
N THR A 146 3.00 -9.37 -7.86
CA THR A 146 3.44 -8.69 -6.64
C THR A 146 3.22 -7.19 -6.80
N ALA A 147 2.43 -6.61 -5.90
CA ALA A 147 2.40 -5.16 -5.71
C ALA A 147 3.61 -4.75 -4.86
N VAL A 148 4.40 -3.82 -5.37
CA VAL A 148 5.65 -3.37 -4.76
C VAL A 148 5.53 -1.88 -4.43
N PHE A 149 5.87 -1.51 -3.19
CA PHE A 149 5.84 -0.13 -2.71
C PHE A 149 7.21 0.25 -2.17
N LEU A 150 7.87 1.17 -2.87
CA LEU A 150 9.19 1.69 -2.47
C LEU A 150 9.02 3.00 -1.73
N TYR A 151 9.69 3.09 -0.59
CA TYR A 151 9.81 4.29 0.21
C TYR A 151 11.26 4.52 0.57
N GLY A 152 11.83 5.64 0.15
CA GLY A 152 13.21 6.04 0.45
C GLY A 152 13.22 7.24 1.38
N ASN A 153 14.19 7.26 2.27
CA ASN A 153 14.32 8.27 3.32
C ASN A 153 14.52 9.72 2.82
N ASN A 154 14.95 9.87 1.57
CA ASN A 154 15.13 11.18 0.92
C ASN A 154 13.88 11.64 0.18
N GLY A 155 12.84 10.81 0.15
CA GLY A 155 11.60 11.08 -0.55
C GLY A 155 10.42 11.06 0.44
N LYS A 156 9.55 12.06 0.33
CA LYS A 156 8.29 12.07 1.07
C LYS A 156 7.22 11.20 0.39
N ASN A 157 7.57 10.56 -0.73
CA ASN A 157 6.62 9.85 -1.59
C ASN A 157 6.88 8.35 -1.57
N VAL A 158 5.81 7.59 -1.55
CA VAL A 158 5.82 6.16 -1.83
C VAL A 158 5.57 5.98 -3.33
N THR A 159 6.35 5.14 -3.98
CA THR A 159 6.09 4.73 -5.36
C THR A 159 5.51 3.33 -5.37
N GLY A 160 4.46 3.09 -6.16
CA GLY A 160 3.85 1.78 -6.35
C GLY A 160 4.07 1.24 -7.75
N SER A 161 4.33 -0.06 -7.86
CA SER A 161 4.49 -0.80 -9.13
C SER A 161 3.94 -2.21 -9.01
N VAL A 162 3.90 -2.95 -10.12
CA VAL A 162 3.51 -4.36 -10.18
C VAL A 162 4.59 -5.14 -10.91
N GLU A 163 5.01 -6.25 -10.32
CA GLU A 163 5.91 -7.27 -10.88
C GLU A 163 5.17 -8.58 -11.19
#